data_ff34df8d203aa73068f7757a75e2a5fa
#
_entry.id   ff34df8d203aa73068f7757a75e2a5fa
#
_cell.length_a   1.000
_cell.length_b   1.000
_cell.length_c   1.000
_cell.angle_alpha   90.00
_cell.angle_beta   90.00
_cell.angle_gamma   90.00
#
_symmetry.space_group_name_H-M   'P 1'
#
loop_
_entity.id
_entity.type
_entity.pdbx_description
1 polymer ?
#
loop_
_entity_poly.entity_id
_entity_poly.type
_entity_poly.pdbx_seq_one_letter_code
_entity_poly.pdbx_strand_id
1 'polypeptide(L)'
;MSTYTKEQVAKLVDGKLDWDTTMRMLAMPKDNERFSLYLAALQKKVLWDDKIVLPLGPHLFIAQNAKTKQWVTKCECGHEFGDYRENWKLNAVVYVRDTEEAMTEVYPKLMAPDTGWQVYREYYCPTCGTMHDVEAPTPWYPVIHDFEPDIEAFYQEWVGLPVPEKAA
;
A
#
# COMPACT_ATOMS: atom_id res chain seq x y z
N MET A 1 0.53 -22.33 15.65
CA MET A 1 -0.81 -21.69 15.76
C MET A 1 -0.60 -20.20 15.96
N SER A 2 -1.32 -19.38 15.20
CA SER A 2 -1.25 -17.93 15.38
C SER A 2 -1.68 -17.54 16.78
N THR A 3 -0.99 -16.57 17.36
CA THR A 3 -1.35 -15.94 18.65
C THR A 3 -2.69 -15.18 18.55
N TYR A 4 -3.12 -14.85 17.33
CA TYR A 4 -4.30 -14.05 17.05
C TYR A 4 -5.31 -14.80 16.18
N THR A 5 -6.59 -14.59 16.46
CA THR A 5 -7.68 -15.21 15.69
C THR A 5 -7.92 -14.49 14.37
N LYS A 6 -8.54 -15.18 13.41
CA LYS A 6 -8.99 -14.57 12.13
C LYS A 6 -9.87 -13.35 12.35
N GLU A 7 -10.72 -13.39 13.37
CA GLU A 7 -11.63 -12.29 13.71
C GLU A 7 -10.87 -11.07 14.23
N GLN A 8 -9.86 -11.27 15.11
CA GLN A 8 -9.03 -10.17 15.61
C GLN A 8 -8.25 -9.50 14.47
N VAL A 9 -7.67 -10.29 13.55
CA VAL A 9 -6.96 -9.74 12.38
C VAL A 9 -7.92 -9.00 11.44
N ALA A 10 -9.13 -9.52 11.21
CA ALA A 10 -10.15 -8.82 10.43
C ALA A 10 -10.56 -7.49 11.08
N LYS A 11 -10.78 -7.47 12.41
CA LYS A 11 -11.07 -6.23 13.14
C LYS A 11 -9.91 -5.22 13.06
N LEU A 12 -8.66 -5.69 13.09
CA LEU A 12 -7.49 -4.83 12.89
C LEU A 12 -7.52 -4.15 11.52
N VAL A 13 -7.76 -4.93 10.46
CA VAL A 13 -7.88 -4.43 9.07
C VAL A 13 -9.03 -3.43 8.92
N ASP A 14 -10.12 -3.62 9.68
CA ASP A 14 -11.28 -2.73 9.68
C ASP A 14 -11.12 -1.50 10.60
N GLY A 15 -10.01 -1.37 11.32
CA GLY A 15 -9.82 -0.31 12.32
C GLY A 15 -10.74 -0.43 13.53
N LYS A 16 -11.29 -1.63 13.78
CA LYS A 16 -12.26 -1.92 14.86
C LYS A 16 -11.70 -2.75 16.00
N LEU A 17 -10.40 -3.07 15.96
CA LEU A 17 -9.74 -3.78 17.06
C LEU A 17 -9.55 -2.79 18.22
N ASP A 18 -9.76 -3.27 19.46
CA ASP A 18 -9.52 -2.45 20.64
C ASP A 18 -8.05 -2.04 20.76
N TRP A 19 -7.82 -0.88 21.37
CA TRP A 19 -6.48 -0.27 21.46
C TRP A 19 -5.48 -1.15 22.21
N ASP A 20 -5.88 -1.77 23.31
CA ASP A 20 -4.98 -2.59 24.12
C ASP A 20 -4.51 -3.83 23.38
N THR A 21 -5.40 -4.48 22.63
CA THR A 21 -5.04 -5.61 21.77
C THR A 21 -4.17 -5.14 20.59
N THR A 22 -4.48 -4.00 20.00
CA THR A 22 -3.66 -3.41 18.92
C THR A 22 -2.23 -3.13 19.41
N MET A 23 -2.08 -2.48 20.57
CA MET A 23 -0.77 -2.19 21.15
C MET A 23 0.01 -3.46 21.47
N ARG A 24 -0.64 -4.49 22.00
CA ARG A 24 -0.01 -5.81 22.22
C ARG A 24 0.47 -6.43 20.90
N MET A 25 -0.35 -6.39 19.86
CA MET A 25 0.03 -6.88 18.53
C MET A 25 1.27 -6.16 17.97
N LEU A 26 1.39 -4.87 18.20
CA LEU A 26 2.54 -4.08 17.74
C LEU A 26 3.82 -4.36 18.55
N ALA A 27 3.68 -4.53 19.87
CA ALA A 27 4.79 -4.68 20.78
C ALA A 27 5.40 -6.09 20.83
N MET A 28 4.63 -7.13 20.51
CA MET A 28 5.08 -8.52 20.60
C MET A 28 5.76 -9.01 19.32
N PRO A 29 6.62 -10.04 19.41
CA PRO A 29 7.15 -10.72 18.24
C PRO A 29 6.02 -11.17 17.31
N LYS A 30 6.25 -11.03 16.02
CA LYS A 30 5.26 -11.33 14.99
C LYS A 30 5.31 -12.81 14.66
N ASP A 31 4.18 -13.51 14.81
CA ASP A 31 4.08 -14.90 14.36
C ASP A 31 3.90 -14.99 12.83
N ASN A 32 4.44 -16.05 12.23
CA ASN A 32 4.44 -16.22 10.77
C ASN A 32 3.03 -16.44 10.20
N GLU A 33 2.10 -17.03 10.96
CA GLU A 33 0.72 -17.26 10.51
C GLU A 33 -0.08 -15.96 10.40
N ARG A 34 0.31 -14.89 11.12
CA ARG A 34 -0.39 -13.62 11.12
C ARG A 34 -0.44 -13.00 9.73
N PHE A 35 0.63 -13.11 8.94
CA PHE A 35 0.66 -12.59 7.58
C PHE A 35 -0.40 -13.26 6.69
N SER A 36 -0.52 -14.58 6.75
CA SER A 36 -1.55 -15.32 6.00
C SER A 36 -2.98 -14.91 6.42
N LEU A 37 -3.20 -14.69 7.72
CA LEU A 37 -4.48 -14.21 8.22
C LEU A 37 -4.79 -12.78 7.73
N TYR A 38 -3.77 -11.94 7.68
CA TYR A 38 -3.87 -10.57 7.18
C TYR A 38 -4.21 -10.54 5.69
N LEU A 39 -3.49 -11.29 4.85
CA LEU A 39 -3.82 -11.41 3.43
C LEU A 39 -5.24 -11.94 3.21
N ALA A 40 -5.66 -12.95 3.97
CA ALA A 40 -7.01 -13.51 3.88
C ALA A 40 -8.10 -12.49 4.28
N ALA A 41 -7.80 -11.59 5.22
CA ALA A 41 -8.72 -10.51 5.60
C ALA A 41 -8.82 -9.44 4.50
N LEU A 42 -7.68 -9.03 3.92
CA LEU A 42 -7.64 -8.09 2.80
C LEU A 42 -8.33 -8.65 1.55
N GLN A 43 -8.09 -9.93 1.22
CA GLN A 43 -8.70 -10.57 0.05
C GLN A 43 -10.23 -10.58 0.10
N LYS A 44 -10.83 -10.59 1.27
CA LYS A 44 -12.29 -10.51 1.43
C LYS A 44 -12.86 -9.11 1.18
N LYS A 45 -12.04 -8.08 1.18
CA LYS A 45 -12.46 -6.69 0.98
C LYS A 45 -12.48 -6.29 -0.49
N VAL A 46 -11.68 -6.94 -1.31
CA VAL A 46 -11.60 -6.68 -2.74
C VAL A 46 -12.67 -7.45 -3.51
N LEU A 47 -13.13 -6.89 -4.64
CA LEU A 47 -14.18 -7.47 -5.48
C LEU A 47 -13.63 -8.18 -6.73
N TRP A 48 -12.32 -8.35 -6.82
CA TRP A 48 -11.64 -9.03 -7.93
C TRP A 48 -11.01 -10.35 -7.47
N ASP A 49 -10.80 -11.27 -8.43
CA ASP A 49 -10.36 -12.65 -8.19
C ASP A 49 -8.84 -12.83 -8.15
N ASP A 50 -8.06 -11.79 -8.45
CA ASP A 50 -6.61 -11.83 -8.39
C ASP A 50 -6.15 -12.05 -6.95
N LYS A 51 -5.06 -12.81 -6.77
CA LYS A 51 -4.56 -13.12 -5.45
C LYS A 51 -3.67 -12.01 -4.91
N ILE A 52 -4.01 -11.43 -3.77
CA ILE A 52 -3.10 -10.50 -3.08
C ILE A 52 -1.83 -11.25 -2.66
N VAL A 53 -0.68 -10.76 -3.13
CA VAL A 53 0.65 -11.27 -2.82
C VAL A 53 1.27 -10.47 -1.67
N LEU A 54 1.22 -9.14 -1.76
CA LEU A 54 1.79 -8.25 -0.75
C LEU A 54 1.00 -6.93 -0.72
N PRO A 55 0.57 -6.43 0.45
CA PRO A 55 0.09 -5.06 0.56
C PRO A 55 1.27 -4.07 0.47
N LEU A 56 1.17 -3.04 -0.36
CA LEU A 56 2.13 -1.94 -0.46
C LEU A 56 1.76 -0.77 0.45
N GLY A 57 0.47 -0.57 0.66
CA GLY A 57 -0.06 0.49 1.49
C GLY A 57 -1.58 0.36 1.64
N PRO A 58 -2.24 1.35 2.22
CA PRO A 58 -3.68 1.40 2.26
C PRO A 58 -4.26 1.35 0.84
N HIS A 59 -5.16 0.39 0.58
CA HIS A 59 -5.87 0.21 -0.71
C HIS A 59 -4.96 -0.05 -1.93
N LEU A 60 -3.66 -0.36 -1.73
CA LEU A 60 -2.69 -0.64 -2.80
C LEU A 60 -1.98 -1.97 -2.53
N PHE A 61 -1.95 -2.85 -3.54
CA PHE A 61 -1.48 -4.21 -3.42
C PHE A 61 -0.58 -4.62 -4.58
N ILE A 62 0.37 -5.52 -4.32
CA ILE A 62 0.89 -6.40 -5.36
C ILE A 62 -0.04 -7.60 -5.42
N ALA A 63 -0.63 -7.85 -6.59
CA ALA A 63 -1.56 -8.95 -6.83
C ALA A 63 -1.08 -9.83 -7.99
N GLN A 64 -1.28 -11.14 -7.86
CA GLN A 64 -1.10 -12.09 -8.94
C GLN A 64 -2.36 -12.08 -9.81
N ASN A 65 -2.23 -11.66 -11.05
CA ASN A 65 -3.33 -11.70 -12.02
C ASN A 65 -3.80 -13.14 -12.20
N ALA A 66 -5.10 -13.38 -12.04
CA ALA A 66 -5.68 -14.71 -12.05
C ALA A 66 -5.47 -15.46 -13.36
N LYS A 67 -5.39 -14.73 -14.50
CA LYS A 67 -5.27 -15.28 -15.86
C LYS A 67 -3.81 -15.40 -16.29
N THR A 68 -3.05 -14.31 -16.18
CA THR A 68 -1.67 -14.24 -16.71
C THR A 68 -0.61 -14.72 -15.73
N LYS A 69 -0.94 -14.82 -14.44
CA LYS A 69 -0.02 -15.10 -13.35
C LYS A 69 1.07 -14.05 -13.14
N GLN A 70 1.03 -12.95 -13.87
CA GLN A 70 1.92 -11.82 -13.64
C GLN A 70 1.60 -11.14 -12.30
N TRP A 71 2.61 -10.59 -11.66
CA TRP A 71 2.42 -9.75 -10.49
C TRP A 71 2.32 -8.29 -10.90
N VAL A 72 1.24 -7.66 -10.52
CA VAL A 72 0.91 -6.28 -10.87
C VAL A 72 0.65 -5.45 -9.63
N THR A 73 0.96 -4.17 -9.69
CA THR A 73 0.51 -3.21 -8.67
C THR A 73 -0.96 -2.87 -8.95
N LYS A 74 -1.82 -3.04 -7.96
CA LYS A 74 -3.28 -2.98 -8.12
C LYS A 74 -3.97 -2.22 -6.99
N CYS A 75 -4.89 -1.35 -7.36
CA CYS A 75 -5.78 -0.67 -6.42
C CYS A 75 -6.87 -1.61 -5.89
N GLU A 76 -7.39 -1.34 -4.71
CA GLU A 76 -8.55 -2.06 -4.14
C GLU A 76 -9.77 -2.06 -5.08
N CYS A 77 -9.97 -1.00 -5.86
CA CYS A 77 -11.06 -0.93 -6.87
C CYS A 77 -10.86 -1.84 -8.09
N GLY A 78 -9.67 -2.42 -8.25
CA GLY A 78 -9.33 -3.29 -9.38
C GLY A 78 -8.49 -2.63 -10.49
N HIS A 79 -8.21 -1.33 -10.42
CA HIS A 79 -7.31 -0.67 -11.38
C HIS A 79 -5.89 -1.24 -11.27
N GLU A 80 -5.27 -1.60 -12.40
CA GLU A 80 -3.89 -2.08 -12.51
C GLU A 80 -2.96 -0.95 -12.93
N PHE A 81 -1.91 -0.71 -12.15
CA PHE A 81 -0.89 0.31 -12.44
C PHE A 81 0.26 -0.23 -13.31
N GLY A 82 0.31 -1.54 -13.56
CA GLY A 82 1.37 -2.20 -14.34
C GLY A 82 2.14 -3.24 -13.54
N ASP A 83 3.30 -3.68 -14.08
CA ASP A 83 4.19 -4.63 -13.42
C ASP A 83 4.66 -4.07 -12.07
N TYR A 84 4.68 -4.91 -11.02
CA TYR A 84 5.04 -4.46 -9.66
C TYR A 84 6.48 -3.92 -9.53
N ARG A 85 7.37 -4.22 -10.50
CA ARG A 85 8.75 -3.72 -10.57
C ARG A 85 8.84 -2.32 -11.20
N GLU A 86 7.77 -1.88 -11.84
CA GLU A 86 7.68 -0.54 -12.40
C GLU A 86 7.17 0.46 -11.36
N ASN A 87 7.61 1.71 -11.48
CA ASN A 87 7.15 2.77 -10.59
C ASN A 87 5.67 3.08 -10.88
N TRP A 88 4.78 2.53 -10.07
CA TRP A 88 3.34 2.68 -10.20
C TRP A 88 2.88 4.16 -10.17
N LYS A 89 3.65 5.04 -9.52
CA LYS A 89 3.35 6.48 -9.44
C LYS A 89 3.31 7.15 -10.82
N LEU A 90 4.04 6.62 -11.80
CA LEU A 90 4.04 7.13 -13.17
C LEU A 90 2.73 6.85 -13.91
N ASN A 91 1.94 5.90 -13.44
CA ASN A 91 0.63 5.53 -13.97
C ASN A 91 -0.53 6.04 -13.09
N ALA A 92 -0.24 6.83 -12.06
CA ALA A 92 -1.22 7.48 -11.20
C ALA A 92 -1.64 8.85 -11.73
N VAL A 93 -2.78 9.36 -11.29
CA VAL A 93 -3.09 10.79 -11.41
C VAL A 93 -2.34 11.51 -10.31
N VAL A 94 -1.56 12.51 -10.67
CA VAL A 94 -0.76 13.28 -9.72
C VAL A 94 -1.33 14.68 -9.59
N TYR A 95 -1.65 15.07 -8.36
CA TYR A 95 -1.96 16.45 -8.03
C TYR A 95 -0.77 17.09 -7.30
N VAL A 96 -0.23 18.17 -7.86
CA VAL A 96 0.93 18.87 -7.31
C VAL A 96 0.46 20.15 -6.64
N ARG A 97 0.74 20.28 -5.35
CA ARG A 97 0.52 21.51 -4.59
C ARG A 97 1.82 22.32 -4.60
N ASP A 98 1.97 23.19 -5.59
CA ASP A 98 3.15 24.00 -5.84
C ASP A 98 2.88 25.52 -5.75
N THR A 99 1.67 25.90 -5.32
CA THR A 99 1.29 27.30 -5.10
C THR A 99 0.84 27.52 -3.65
N GLU A 100 0.92 28.77 -3.18
CA GLU A 100 0.46 29.14 -1.82
C GLU A 100 -1.05 28.82 -1.65
N GLU A 101 -1.86 29.04 -2.67
CA GLU A 101 -3.28 28.73 -2.64
C GLU A 101 -3.53 27.24 -2.44
N ALA A 102 -2.87 26.38 -3.22
CA ALA A 102 -3.00 24.92 -3.10
C ALA A 102 -2.51 24.40 -1.76
N MET A 103 -1.43 24.98 -1.21
CA MET A 103 -0.92 24.63 0.12
C MET A 103 -1.90 25.02 1.23
N THR A 104 -2.55 26.17 1.12
CA THR A 104 -3.49 26.65 2.15
C THR A 104 -4.82 25.89 2.20
N GLU A 105 -5.10 25.03 1.21
CA GLU A 105 -6.21 24.08 1.29
C GLU A 105 -6.00 23.03 2.40
N VAL A 106 -4.74 22.69 2.71
CA VAL A 106 -4.38 21.63 3.69
C VAL A 106 -3.69 22.17 4.94
N TYR A 107 -3.12 23.39 4.89
CA TYR A 107 -2.43 24.03 6.01
C TYR A 107 -2.95 25.44 6.28
N PRO A 108 -2.99 25.87 7.55
CA PRO A 108 -3.13 27.29 7.86
C PRO A 108 -2.01 28.10 7.20
N LYS A 109 -2.32 29.30 6.70
CA LYS A 109 -1.42 30.14 5.89
C LYS A 109 0.01 30.28 6.45
N LEU A 110 0.17 30.46 7.75
CA LEU A 110 1.48 30.62 8.41
C LEU A 110 2.18 29.28 8.72
N MET A 111 1.54 28.15 8.44
CA MET A 111 2.09 26.82 8.69
C MET A 111 2.38 26.07 7.38
N ALA A 112 2.00 26.63 6.25
CA ALA A 112 2.33 26.07 4.94
C ALA A 112 3.83 26.22 4.66
N PRO A 113 4.48 25.21 4.07
CA PRO A 113 5.88 25.37 3.64
C PRO A 113 5.96 26.36 2.46
N ASP A 114 7.14 26.95 2.30
CA ASP A 114 7.48 27.75 1.11
C ASP A 114 7.57 26.83 -0.12
N THR A 115 6.74 27.07 -1.11
CA THR A 115 6.66 26.24 -2.33
C THR A 115 7.91 26.28 -3.20
N GLY A 116 8.80 27.26 -2.99
CA GLY A 116 10.15 27.27 -3.59
C GLY A 116 11.07 26.20 -3.03
N TRP A 117 10.75 25.63 -1.85
CA TRP A 117 11.55 24.59 -1.20
C TRP A 117 10.86 23.27 -1.09
N GLN A 118 9.55 23.24 -0.95
CA GLN A 118 8.79 22.02 -0.73
C GLN A 118 7.43 22.12 -1.44
N VAL A 119 7.12 21.08 -2.19
CA VAL A 119 5.80 20.86 -2.81
C VAL A 119 5.19 19.59 -2.26
N TYR A 120 3.87 19.42 -2.39
CA TYR A 120 3.24 18.13 -2.17
C TYR A 120 2.82 17.54 -3.50
N ARG A 121 3.08 16.21 -3.65
CA ARG A 121 2.58 15.40 -4.76
C ARG A 121 1.66 14.34 -4.19
N GLU A 122 0.40 14.42 -4.53
CA GLU A 122 -0.62 13.48 -4.12
C GLU A 122 -0.90 12.53 -5.29
N TYR A 123 -0.79 11.22 -5.04
CA TYR A 123 -0.93 10.18 -6.08
C TYR A 123 -2.26 9.48 -5.93
N TYR A 124 -3.11 9.56 -6.96
CA TYR A 124 -4.48 9.04 -6.95
C TYR A 124 -4.68 7.93 -7.97
N CYS A 125 -5.56 6.99 -7.63
CA CYS A 125 -6.03 5.99 -8.59
C CYS A 125 -6.84 6.67 -9.71
N PRO A 126 -6.48 6.47 -11.00
CA PRO A 126 -7.20 7.07 -12.11
C PRO A 126 -8.67 6.65 -12.20
N THR A 127 -9.03 5.49 -11.64
CA THR A 127 -10.38 4.91 -11.76
C THR A 127 -11.30 5.34 -10.61
N CYS A 128 -10.82 5.30 -9.36
CA CYS A 128 -11.71 5.55 -8.21
C CYS A 128 -11.34 6.79 -7.39
N GLY A 129 -10.23 7.48 -7.72
CA GLY A 129 -9.78 8.67 -7.00
C GLY A 129 -9.23 8.41 -5.59
N THR A 130 -9.01 7.15 -5.19
CA THR A 130 -8.37 6.83 -3.91
C THR A 130 -6.94 7.36 -3.92
N MET A 131 -6.57 8.13 -2.90
CA MET A 131 -5.21 8.59 -2.68
C MET A 131 -4.37 7.44 -2.11
N HIS A 132 -3.24 7.13 -2.75
CA HIS A 132 -2.36 6.04 -2.35
C HIS A 132 -1.09 6.52 -1.67
N ASP A 133 -0.62 7.70 -2.03
CA ASP A 133 0.61 8.25 -1.47
C ASP A 133 0.64 9.77 -1.54
N VAL A 134 1.41 10.37 -0.62
CA VAL A 134 1.72 11.80 -0.60
C VAL A 134 3.22 11.95 -0.36
N GLU A 135 3.89 12.61 -1.28
CA GLU A 135 5.29 13.01 -1.14
C GLU A 135 5.41 14.49 -0.80
N ALA A 136 6.45 14.84 -0.09
CA ALA A 136 6.80 16.23 0.23
C ALA A 136 8.23 16.58 -0.26
N PRO A 137 8.51 16.45 -1.57
CA PRO A 137 9.82 16.67 -2.12
C PRO A 137 10.13 18.14 -2.34
N THR A 138 11.41 18.45 -2.64
CA THR A 138 11.77 19.71 -3.27
C THR A 138 11.21 19.78 -4.69
N PRO A 139 10.89 20.97 -5.24
CA PRO A 139 10.23 21.10 -6.55
C PRO A 139 10.94 20.39 -7.72
N TRP A 140 12.26 20.32 -7.67
CA TRP A 140 13.10 19.72 -8.73
C TRP A 140 13.40 18.22 -8.51
N TYR A 141 12.91 17.63 -7.41
CA TYR A 141 13.17 16.21 -7.13
C TYR A 141 12.35 15.33 -8.07
N PRO A 142 12.95 14.30 -8.71
CA PRO A 142 12.21 13.43 -9.61
C PRO A 142 11.22 12.54 -8.84
N VAL A 143 10.22 12.01 -9.55
CA VAL A 143 9.37 10.91 -9.01
C VAL A 143 10.20 9.63 -9.06
N ILE A 144 10.54 9.11 -7.89
CA ILE A 144 11.34 7.89 -7.77
C ILE A 144 10.45 6.68 -7.44
N HIS A 145 10.96 5.49 -7.73
CA HIS A 145 10.38 4.25 -7.24
C HIS A 145 10.89 4.02 -5.81
N ASP A 146 10.08 4.31 -4.82
CA ASP A 146 10.51 4.32 -3.40
C ASP A 146 10.86 2.93 -2.89
N PHE A 147 10.21 1.90 -3.40
CA PHE A 147 10.26 0.58 -2.83
C PHE A 147 9.96 -0.51 -3.87
N GLU A 148 10.93 -1.36 -4.12
CA GLU A 148 10.77 -2.61 -4.85
C GLU A 148 11.00 -3.77 -3.87
N PRO A 149 9.94 -4.49 -3.43
CA PRO A 149 10.07 -5.53 -2.42
C PRO A 149 10.72 -6.78 -3.00
N ASP A 150 11.69 -7.36 -2.27
CA ASP A 150 12.13 -8.72 -2.49
C ASP A 150 11.10 -9.70 -1.92
N ILE A 151 10.09 -9.99 -2.73
CA ILE A 151 8.96 -10.83 -2.33
C ILE A 151 9.40 -12.27 -2.10
N GLU A 152 10.37 -12.78 -2.87
CA GLU A 152 10.85 -14.14 -2.75
C GLU A 152 11.56 -14.35 -1.42
N ALA A 153 12.52 -13.48 -1.08
CA ALA A 153 13.18 -13.54 0.22
C ALA A 153 12.18 -13.32 1.37
N PHE A 154 11.25 -12.40 1.24
CA PHE A 154 10.22 -12.16 2.25
C PHE A 154 9.39 -13.43 2.53
N TYR A 155 8.90 -14.10 1.50
CA TYR A 155 8.11 -15.32 1.66
C TYR A 155 8.92 -16.48 2.24
N GLN A 156 10.13 -16.72 1.72
CA GLN A 156 10.95 -17.88 2.10
C GLN A 156 11.62 -17.70 3.46
N GLU A 157 12.25 -16.55 3.68
CA GLU A 157 13.12 -16.34 4.84
C GLU A 157 12.38 -15.75 6.04
N TRP A 158 11.41 -14.86 5.81
CA TRP A 158 10.74 -14.13 6.89
C TRP A 158 9.44 -14.78 7.31
N VAL A 159 8.63 -15.23 6.35
CA VAL A 159 7.30 -15.80 6.62
C VAL A 159 7.35 -17.32 6.67
N GLY A 160 8.31 -17.95 5.99
CA GLY A 160 8.43 -19.41 5.90
C GLY A 160 7.31 -20.04 5.08
N LEU A 161 6.82 -19.33 4.06
CA LEU A 161 5.78 -19.80 3.16
C LEU A 161 6.32 -19.98 1.73
N PRO A 162 5.72 -20.87 0.94
CA PRO A 162 6.06 -20.96 -0.48
C PRO A 162 5.74 -19.65 -1.20
N VAL A 163 6.66 -19.23 -2.08
CA VAL A 163 6.46 -18.06 -2.94
C VAL A 163 5.23 -18.29 -3.84
N PRO A 164 4.31 -17.34 -3.97
CA PRO A 164 3.22 -17.46 -4.91
C PRO A 164 3.74 -17.65 -6.35
N GLU A 165 3.06 -18.48 -7.12
CA GLU A 165 3.41 -18.71 -8.53
C GLU A 165 3.51 -17.38 -9.28
N LYS A 166 4.52 -17.25 -10.14
CA LYS A 166 4.75 -16.09 -11.00
C LYS A 166 4.97 -16.56 -12.43
N ALA A 167 4.36 -15.87 -13.38
CA ALA A 167 4.68 -16.09 -14.79
C ALA A 167 6.17 -15.78 -15.07
N ALA A 168 6.77 -16.58 -15.92
CA ALA A 168 8.17 -16.39 -16.35
C ALA A 168 8.33 -15.11 -17.18
#